data_efb8191f697afe0730f740af2c0777db
#
_entry.id   efb8191f697afe0730f740af2c0777db
#
_cell.length_a   1.000
_cell.length_b   1.000
_cell.length_c   1.000
_cell.angle_alpha   90.00
_cell.angle_beta   90.00
_cell.angle_gamma   90.00
#
_symmetry.space_group_name_H-M   'P 1'
#
loop_
_entity.id
_entity.type
_entity.pdbx_description
1 polymer ?
#
loop_
_entity_poly.entity_id
_entity_poly.type
_entity_poly.pdbx_seq_one_letter_code
_entity_poly.pdbx_strand_id
1 'polypeptide(L)'
;VKTQPRFKGFIYVSDHGEEVNLGYFHEATKFTYSMSHIPFVMIFSDTFIQEYPQMVETLRNHRESYWTNDLLYDIMVSLMGIDGVSTVMPDLDLTSDGYSLDRGTIRTLHGTKKIEE
;
A
#
# COMPACT_ATOMS: atom_id res chain seq x y z
N VAL A 1 -18.85 -5.76 -8.29
CA VAL A 1 -17.82 -4.84 -8.81
C VAL A 1 -17.18 -5.40 -10.07
N LYS A 2 -16.64 -6.62 -10.07
CA LYS A 2 -16.00 -7.26 -11.24
C LYS A 2 -16.89 -7.41 -12.48
N THR A 3 -18.22 -7.32 -12.34
CA THR A 3 -19.18 -7.46 -13.44
C THR A 3 -19.38 -6.16 -14.24
N GLN A 4 -18.79 -5.04 -13.82
CA GLN A 4 -18.87 -3.78 -14.55
C GLN A 4 -18.02 -3.83 -15.82
N PRO A 5 -18.54 -3.45 -17.01
CA PRO A 5 -17.84 -3.63 -18.30
C PRO A 5 -16.48 -2.92 -18.42
N ARG A 6 -16.28 -1.85 -17.63
CA ARG A 6 -15.05 -1.04 -17.62
C ARG A 6 -14.21 -1.23 -16.36
N PHE A 7 -14.53 -2.26 -15.56
CA PHE A 7 -13.76 -2.53 -14.36
C PHE A 7 -12.33 -2.96 -14.71
N LYS A 8 -11.36 -2.26 -14.21
CA LYS A 8 -9.93 -2.60 -14.31
C LYS A 8 -9.36 -3.08 -12.98
N GLY A 9 -9.67 -2.38 -11.90
CA GLY A 9 -9.21 -2.74 -10.57
C GLY A 9 -10.01 -2.06 -9.46
N PHE A 10 -9.84 -2.58 -8.26
CA PHE A 10 -10.39 -2.04 -7.02
C PHE A 10 -9.31 -2.08 -5.95
N ILE A 11 -9.13 -0.99 -5.24
CA ILE A 11 -8.21 -0.87 -4.12
C ILE A 11 -9.04 -0.49 -2.90
N TYR A 12 -8.84 -1.23 -1.82
CA TYR A 12 -9.33 -0.88 -0.49
C TYR A 12 -8.14 -0.70 0.44
N VAL A 13 -8.10 0.42 1.11
CA VAL A 13 -7.11 0.73 2.14
C VAL A 13 -7.79 1.52 3.25
N SER A 14 -7.44 1.23 4.50
CA SER A 14 -7.84 2.09 5.63
C SER A 14 -6.81 3.19 5.83
N ASP A 15 -7.23 4.35 6.27
CA ASP A 15 -6.36 5.46 6.63
C ASP A 15 -5.59 5.20 7.94
N HIS A 16 -6.20 4.49 8.90
CA HIS A 16 -5.58 4.05 10.16
C HIS A 16 -6.26 2.79 10.72
N GLY A 17 -5.59 2.16 11.66
CA GLY A 17 -6.17 1.14 12.54
C GLY A 17 -6.68 1.75 13.85
N GLU A 18 -7.12 0.88 14.76
CA GLU A 18 -7.69 1.28 16.06
C GLU A 18 -7.02 0.51 17.21
N GLU A 19 -6.68 1.21 18.28
CA GLU A 19 -6.26 0.59 19.54
C GLU A 19 -7.46 0.47 20.49
N VAL A 20 -8.16 -0.65 20.39
CA VAL A 20 -9.38 -0.90 21.18
C VAL A 20 -9.10 -1.45 22.58
N ASN A 21 -8.00 -2.19 22.75
CA ASN A 21 -7.70 -2.86 24.03
C ASN A 21 -7.30 -1.88 25.13
N LEU A 22 -6.57 -0.83 24.77
CA LEU A 22 -6.13 0.23 25.69
C LEU A 22 -7.11 1.40 25.70
N GLY A 23 -8.13 1.41 24.86
CA GLY A 23 -9.10 2.49 24.74
C GLY A 23 -8.53 3.80 24.19
N TYR A 24 -7.41 3.73 23.48
CA TYR A 24 -6.80 4.91 22.84
C TYR A 24 -7.37 5.20 21.46
N PHE A 25 -8.07 4.23 20.89
CA PHE A 25 -8.64 4.29 19.54
C PHE A 25 -7.60 4.70 18.50
N HIS A 26 -7.70 5.89 17.91
CA HIS A 26 -6.76 6.47 16.94
C HIS A 26 -6.07 7.75 17.45
N GLU A 27 -5.93 7.91 18.76
CA GLU A 27 -5.26 9.07 19.35
C GLU A 27 -3.75 9.03 19.07
N ALA A 28 -3.28 9.80 18.08
CA ALA A 28 -1.90 9.78 17.60
C ALA A 28 -0.85 10.11 18.68
N THR A 29 -1.23 10.86 19.73
CA THR A 29 -0.35 11.17 20.88
C THR A 29 -0.05 9.94 21.73
N LYS A 30 -0.91 8.92 21.66
CA LYS A 30 -0.80 7.62 22.34
C LYS A 30 -0.58 6.48 21.35
N PHE A 31 0.20 6.75 20.31
CA PHE A 31 0.42 5.83 19.21
C PHE A 31 0.80 4.43 19.69
N THR A 32 0.10 3.43 19.15
CA THR A 32 0.43 2.00 19.27
C THR A 32 0.53 1.38 17.89
N TYR A 33 1.20 0.22 17.80
CA TYR A 33 1.33 -0.51 16.55
C TYR A 33 -0.02 -0.88 15.91
N SER A 34 -1.04 -1.17 16.73
CA SER A 34 -2.41 -1.48 16.26
C SER A 34 -3.00 -0.37 15.39
N MET A 35 -2.63 0.88 15.66
CA MET A 35 -3.12 2.04 14.89
C MET A 35 -2.51 2.13 13.49
N SER A 36 -1.37 1.48 13.24
CA SER A 36 -0.73 1.41 11.93
C SER A 36 -1.01 0.10 11.18
N HIS A 37 -1.69 -0.86 11.82
CA HIS A 37 -2.01 -2.14 11.23
C HIS A 37 -3.34 -2.06 10.48
N ILE A 38 -3.27 -1.80 9.19
CA ILE A 38 -4.42 -1.50 8.32
C ILE A 38 -4.63 -2.58 7.26
N PRO A 39 -5.88 -2.85 6.86
CA PRO A 39 -6.15 -3.69 5.71
C PRO A 39 -5.81 -2.96 4.40
N PHE A 40 -5.11 -3.66 3.51
CA PHE A 40 -4.79 -3.21 2.17
C PHE A 40 -5.11 -4.32 1.18
N VAL A 41 -6.11 -4.12 0.32
CA VAL A 41 -6.62 -5.14 -0.60
C VAL A 41 -6.68 -4.58 -2.02
N MET A 42 -6.13 -5.33 -2.97
CA MET A 42 -6.23 -5.03 -4.40
C MET A 42 -6.94 -6.17 -5.13
N ILE A 43 -7.87 -5.82 -6.00
CA ILE A 43 -8.60 -6.77 -6.85
C ILE A 43 -8.52 -6.25 -8.28
N PHE A 44 -7.96 -7.04 -9.19
CA PHE A 44 -7.85 -6.69 -10.60
C PHE A 44 -8.81 -7.50 -11.47
N SER A 45 -9.20 -6.94 -12.61
CA SER A 45 -9.92 -7.66 -13.64
C SER A 45 -9.01 -8.63 -14.39
N ASP A 46 -9.60 -9.64 -15.00
CA ASP A 46 -8.83 -10.59 -15.82
C ASP A 46 -8.16 -9.88 -17.01
N THR A 47 -8.81 -8.86 -17.58
CA THR A 47 -8.23 -8.01 -18.61
C THR A 47 -7.01 -7.24 -18.13
N PHE A 48 -7.05 -6.65 -16.95
CA PHE A 48 -5.91 -5.94 -16.37
C PHE A 48 -4.74 -6.90 -16.12
N ILE A 49 -5.03 -8.08 -15.58
CA ILE A 49 -4.01 -9.12 -15.33
C ILE A 49 -3.33 -9.57 -16.63
N GLN A 50 -4.09 -9.66 -17.73
CA GLN A 50 -3.56 -10.01 -19.05
C GLN A 50 -2.75 -8.88 -19.69
N GLU A 51 -3.15 -7.63 -19.50
CA GLU A 51 -2.45 -6.44 -20.02
C GLU A 51 -1.13 -6.17 -19.26
N TYR A 52 -1.12 -6.40 -17.93
CA TYR A 52 -0.01 -6.06 -17.02
C TYR A 52 0.43 -7.25 -16.16
N PRO A 53 0.75 -8.41 -16.77
CA PRO A 53 1.03 -9.64 -16.01
C PRO A 53 2.23 -9.49 -15.07
N GLN A 54 3.28 -8.80 -15.50
CA GLN A 54 4.49 -8.60 -14.70
C GLN A 54 4.21 -7.75 -13.46
N MET A 55 3.50 -6.64 -13.61
CA MET A 55 3.11 -5.77 -12.50
C MET A 55 2.27 -6.53 -11.46
N VAL A 56 1.31 -7.33 -11.92
CA VAL A 56 0.47 -8.13 -11.01
C VAL A 56 1.28 -9.20 -10.29
N GLU A 57 2.26 -9.81 -10.96
CA GLU A 57 3.14 -10.79 -10.33
C GLU A 57 4.06 -10.14 -9.28
N THR A 58 4.65 -8.99 -9.59
CA THR A 58 5.44 -8.20 -8.65
C THR A 58 4.63 -7.86 -7.39
N LEU A 59 3.38 -7.37 -7.55
CA LEU A 59 2.48 -7.11 -6.43
C LEU A 59 2.17 -8.37 -5.60
N ARG A 60 2.02 -9.53 -6.24
CA ARG A 60 1.82 -10.81 -5.53
C ARG A 60 3.05 -11.22 -4.72
N ASN A 61 4.25 -10.99 -5.27
CA ASN A 61 5.51 -11.26 -4.58
C ASN A 61 5.68 -10.37 -3.35
N HIS A 62 5.19 -9.13 -3.41
CA HIS A 62 5.26 -8.15 -2.33
C HIS A 62 4.10 -8.23 -1.30
N ARG A 63 3.18 -9.19 -1.41
CA ARG A 63 2.00 -9.29 -0.53
C ARG A 63 2.31 -9.39 0.96
N GLU A 64 3.50 -9.85 1.33
CA GLU A 64 3.98 -9.97 2.71
C GLU A 64 5.01 -8.87 3.06
N SER A 65 5.26 -7.93 2.14
CA SER A 65 6.18 -6.83 2.38
C SER A 65 5.57 -5.79 3.30
N TYR A 66 6.41 -5.12 4.07
CA TYR A 66 5.98 -3.95 4.83
C TYR A 66 5.61 -2.81 3.88
N TRP A 67 4.52 -2.14 4.17
CA TRP A 67 4.02 -1.01 3.41
C TRP A 67 3.30 -0.03 4.34
N THR A 68 3.20 1.22 3.96
CA THR A 68 2.46 2.26 4.67
C THR A 68 1.64 3.09 3.69
N ASN A 69 0.52 3.65 4.15
CA ASN A 69 -0.36 4.49 3.34
C ASN A 69 0.30 5.78 2.86
N ASP A 70 1.42 6.21 3.44
CA ASP A 70 2.24 7.30 2.91
C ASP A 70 2.74 7.02 1.48
N LEU A 71 2.83 5.73 1.09
CA LEU A 71 3.27 5.27 -0.24
C LEU A 71 2.12 5.02 -1.22
N LEU A 72 0.88 5.35 -0.84
CA LEU A 72 -0.29 5.11 -1.70
C LEU A 72 -0.20 5.88 -3.02
N TYR A 73 0.42 7.06 -3.00
CA TYR A 73 0.61 7.88 -4.18
C TYR A 73 1.44 7.16 -5.26
N ASP A 74 2.58 6.57 -4.88
CA ASP A 74 3.49 5.90 -5.82
C ASP A 74 2.79 4.72 -6.52
N ILE A 75 2.14 3.86 -5.75
CA ILE A 75 1.32 2.75 -6.27
C ILE A 75 0.22 3.23 -7.21
N MET A 76 -0.52 4.29 -6.85
CA MET A 76 -1.63 4.79 -7.66
C MET A 76 -1.17 5.34 -8.99
N VAL A 77 -0.07 6.09 -9.01
CA VAL A 77 0.51 6.64 -10.25
C VAL A 77 0.90 5.49 -11.20
N SER A 78 1.58 4.49 -10.69
CA SER A 78 2.03 3.33 -11.48
C SER A 78 0.87 2.47 -11.99
N LEU A 79 -0.13 2.18 -11.14
CA LEU A 79 -1.33 1.41 -11.56
C LEU A 79 -2.19 2.14 -12.59
N MET A 80 -2.21 3.47 -12.58
CA MET A 80 -2.91 4.28 -13.58
C MET A 80 -2.11 4.47 -14.88
N GLY A 81 -0.85 4.03 -14.93
CA GLY A 81 0.02 4.19 -16.09
C GLY A 81 0.30 5.66 -16.43
N ILE A 82 0.49 6.49 -15.41
CA ILE A 82 0.79 7.91 -15.62
C ILE A 82 2.29 8.07 -15.84
N ASP A 83 2.68 8.26 -17.10
CA ASP A 83 4.08 8.44 -17.48
C ASP A 83 4.62 9.84 -17.12
N GLY A 84 5.94 9.93 -16.94
CA GLY A 84 6.66 11.20 -16.76
C GLY A 84 6.54 11.81 -15.37
N VAL A 85 6.00 11.09 -14.40
CA VAL A 85 5.96 11.53 -12.99
C VAL A 85 7.30 11.22 -12.35
N SER A 86 8.18 12.22 -12.29
CA SER A 86 9.55 12.07 -11.75
C SER A 86 9.63 11.89 -10.23
N THR A 87 8.49 11.97 -9.54
CA THR A 87 8.40 11.82 -8.08
C THR A 87 8.17 10.39 -7.61
N VAL A 88 7.82 9.47 -8.52
CA VAL A 88 7.69 8.04 -8.19
C VAL A 88 9.09 7.44 -8.06
N MET A 89 9.36 6.83 -6.92
CA MET A 89 10.63 6.20 -6.61
C MET A 89 10.48 4.68 -6.65
N PRO A 90 11.26 3.95 -7.46
CA PRO A 90 11.11 2.51 -7.61
C PRO A 90 11.29 1.71 -6.31
N ASP A 91 12.08 2.20 -5.37
CA ASP A 91 12.30 1.60 -4.05
C ASP A 91 11.13 1.83 -3.07
N LEU A 92 10.22 2.74 -3.40
CA LEU A 92 8.99 3.04 -2.63
C LEU A 92 7.71 2.55 -3.31
N ASP A 93 7.78 2.16 -4.58
CA ASP A 93 6.65 1.70 -5.37
C ASP A 93 6.50 0.19 -5.30
N LEU A 94 5.45 -0.30 -4.65
CA LEU A 94 5.15 -1.73 -4.47
C LEU A 94 4.93 -2.47 -5.80
N THR A 95 4.65 -1.75 -6.91
CA THR A 95 4.55 -2.32 -8.26
C THR A 95 5.91 -2.56 -8.92
N SER A 96 6.97 -2.05 -8.33
CA SER A 96 8.35 -2.13 -8.83
C SER A 96 9.09 -3.31 -8.21
N ASP A 97 9.85 -4.05 -9.02
CA ASP A 97 10.79 -5.08 -8.54
C ASP A 97 11.92 -4.48 -7.66
N GLY A 98 12.10 -3.15 -7.72
CA GLY A 98 13.05 -2.40 -6.89
C GLY A 98 12.55 -2.06 -5.49
N TYR A 99 11.30 -2.39 -5.14
CA TYR A 99 10.74 -2.12 -3.81
C TYR A 99 11.61 -2.76 -2.72
N SER A 100 12.09 -1.97 -1.78
CA SER A 100 13.12 -2.41 -0.84
C SER A 100 12.85 -2.08 0.63
N LEU A 101 11.64 -1.58 0.96
CA LEU A 101 11.31 -1.27 2.34
C LEU A 101 11.12 -2.52 3.19
N ASP A 102 11.80 -2.53 4.31
CA ASP A 102 11.68 -3.53 5.35
C ASP A 102 11.25 -2.91 6.68
N ARG A 103 11.08 -3.75 7.71
CA ARG A 103 10.68 -3.31 9.05
C ARG A 103 11.64 -2.28 9.66
N GLY A 104 12.93 -2.35 9.35
CA GLY A 104 13.95 -1.45 9.88
C GLY A 104 13.92 -0.06 9.24
N THR A 105 13.49 0.00 7.99
CA THR A 105 13.51 1.23 7.16
C THR A 105 12.16 1.91 7.07
N ILE A 106 11.05 1.15 7.11
CA ILE A 106 9.71 1.72 6.99
C ILE A 106 9.36 2.62 8.19
N ARG A 107 8.60 3.65 7.91
CA ARG A 107 8.11 4.62 8.89
C ARG A 107 6.60 4.77 8.77
N THR A 108 5.97 5.18 9.84
CA THR A 108 4.56 5.58 9.87
C THR A 108 4.39 6.95 10.56
N LEU A 109 3.19 7.47 10.64
CA LEU A 109 2.91 8.84 11.12
C LEU A 109 3.77 9.88 10.40
N HIS A 110 3.61 9.97 9.09
CA HIS A 110 4.37 10.90 8.22
C HIS A 110 5.90 10.74 8.38
N GLY A 111 6.37 9.51 8.48
CA GLY A 111 7.80 9.20 8.60
C GLY A 111 8.41 9.42 9.98
N THR A 112 7.61 9.74 11.01
CA THR A 112 8.13 10.07 12.34
C THR A 112 8.31 8.87 13.25
N LYS A 113 7.57 7.78 13.04
CA LYS A 113 7.61 6.58 13.89
C LYS A 113 8.16 5.38 13.17
N LYS A 114 9.06 4.66 13.82
CA LYS A 114 9.48 3.32 13.42
C LYS A 114 8.41 2.31 13.78
N ILE A 115 8.32 1.23 13.02
CA ILE A 115 7.50 0.08 13.38
C ILE A 115 8.25 -0.72 14.44
N GLU A 116 7.81 -0.58 15.67
CA GLU A 116 8.29 -1.32 16.84
C GLU A 116 7.18 -2.27 17.32
N GLU A 117 7.54 -3.48 17.71
CA GLU A 117 6.62 -4.43 18.34
C GLU A 117 6.32 -4.07 19.78
#